data_04243939601fecf433f7239dfb3a2072
#
_entry.id   04243939601fecf433f7239dfb3a2072
#
_cell.length_a   1.000
_cell.length_b   1.000
_cell.length_c   1.000
_cell.angle_alpha   90.00
_cell.angle_beta   90.00
_cell.angle_gamma   90.00
#
_symmetry.space_group_name_H-M   'P 1'
#
loop_
_entity.id
_entity.type
_entity.pdbx_description
1 polymer ?
#
loop_
_entity_poly.entity_id
_entity_poly.type
_entity_poly.pdbx_seq_one_letter_code
_entity_poly.pdbx_strand_id
1 'polypeptide(L)'
;MLKHILFTCLLSFSVTPLLKAQNCGNDEIYHLPYKNTYVKEPLVTENEYRVAKPEVIEPKNFEEARQILPNPIWDGHGKEMEMYWRAWEIAVGNIRKPQSGSGFVSSYLDTAYNGNIFMWDSSFILMFARYGTRFFPFQRTLDNFYAKQHPDGFICREIKADGADCFERYDPVSTGPNLMPWCEMVYYHQFGDMERLHKVFPVLCSYYKWLRLNRTWRNGTYWSSGWGTGMDNMPRVPNGYSPIYSHGHMVWLDTNLQQLFIANLLLEMGFYLERWQEIEEFEDEAKMLGKYIHDNLWDEKTGFLYDQYADGTLCKTKGIGAYWALFTNVLDTIQLNRMVKELDNPETFNRKFRVPSLSADHPKYKENGRYWQGGIWPGTNYMVIQGLVKKGYRKLAREIALNHYNEVLEVYKNTGTFWEYYSPEKAEPGFMARKEFVGWSGLPPIAELIEFIIGIRGDYSKQQIVWDMNLTEANGIERYPFGPEGIISLKAEARRSVNDEPHITVDTNIGFELFVLYGEKEKKITVLPGKHTY
;
A
#
# COMPACT_ATOMS: atom_id res chain seq x y z
N MET A 1 -6.27 26.44 -62.75
CA MET A 1 -6.67 25.02 -62.50
C MET A 1 -6.22 24.50 -61.10
N LEU A 2 -5.92 25.37 -60.14
CA LEU A 2 -5.42 24.96 -58.82
C LEU A 2 -6.32 25.42 -57.65
N LYS A 3 -7.47 26.00 -57.91
CA LYS A 3 -8.40 26.50 -56.87
C LYS A 3 -9.62 25.64 -56.61
N HIS A 4 -9.84 24.55 -57.35
CA HIS A 4 -11.01 23.69 -57.18
C HIS A 4 -10.75 22.35 -56.46
N ILE A 5 -9.47 22.03 -56.13
CA ILE A 5 -9.12 20.77 -55.47
C ILE A 5 -9.04 20.95 -53.94
N LEU A 6 -8.91 22.18 -53.42
CA LEU A 6 -8.84 22.43 -51.98
C LEU A 6 -10.19 22.50 -51.23
N PHE A 7 -11.31 22.60 -51.98
CA PHE A 7 -12.63 22.78 -51.36
C PHE A 7 -13.39 21.44 -51.13
N THR A 8 -12.96 20.39 -51.81
CA THR A 8 -13.63 19.07 -51.69
C THR A 8 -13.04 18.18 -50.58
N CYS A 9 -11.83 18.46 -50.11
CA CYS A 9 -11.22 17.70 -49.00
C CYS A 9 -11.61 18.21 -47.60
N LEU A 10 -12.11 19.43 -47.45
CA LEU A 10 -12.48 20.01 -46.16
C LEU A 10 -13.92 19.66 -45.70
N LEU A 11 -14.77 19.18 -46.61
CA LEU A 11 -16.15 18.79 -46.28
C LEU A 11 -16.31 17.31 -45.90
N SER A 12 -15.33 16.46 -46.19
CA SER A 12 -15.41 15.04 -45.83
C SER A 12 -14.91 14.69 -44.45
N PHE A 13 -14.18 15.60 -43.77
CA PHE A 13 -13.63 15.34 -42.42
C PHE A 13 -14.52 15.82 -41.27
N SER A 14 -15.54 16.62 -41.52
CA SER A 14 -16.39 17.18 -40.45
C SER A 14 -17.69 16.44 -40.18
N VAL A 15 -18.09 15.49 -41.03
CA VAL A 15 -19.40 14.81 -40.89
C VAL A 15 -19.27 13.41 -40.24
N THR A 16 -18.11 12.76 -40.38
CA THR A 16 -17.92 11.41 -39.88
C THR A 16 -17.77 11.30 -38.34
N PRO A 17 -17.13 12.23 -37.64
CA PRO A 17 -17.06 12.19 -36.16
C PRO A 17 -18.38 12.52 -35.49
N LEU A 18 -19.19 13.41 -36.08
CA LEU A 18 -20.52 13.78 -35.56
C LEU A 18 -21.54 12.65 -35.70
N LEU A 19 -21.51 11.91 -36.81
CA LEU A 19 -22.41 10.77 -37.03
C LEU A 19 -22.03 9.56 -36.17
N LYS A 20 -20.74 9.37 -35.87
CA LYS A 20 -20.29 8.34 -34.88
C LYS A 20 -20.65 8.72 -33.45
N ALA A 21 -20.60 9.99 -33.09
CA ALA A 21 -21.02 10.45 -31.77
C ALA A 21 -22.56 10.35 -31.57
N GLN A 22 -23.33 10.51 -32.61
CA GLN A 22 -24.80 10.32 -32.56
C GLN A 22 -25.24 8.84 -32.51
N ASN A 23 -24.40 7.92 -32.98
CA ASN A 23 -24.64 6.48 -32.89
C ASN A 23 -23.93 5.79 -31.72
N CYS A 24 -23.15 6.49 -30.93
CA CYS A 24 -22.68 5.98 -29.66
C CYS A 24 -23.84 5.98 -28.66
N GLY A 25 -24.65 4.99 -28.83
CA GLY A 25 -25.54 4.38 -27.90
C GLY A 25 -26.27 5.30 -26.94
N ASN A 26 -27.32 5.93 -27.42
CA ASN A 26 -28.38 6.32 -26.52
C ASN A 26 -28.73 5.22 -25.52
N ASP A 27 -28.56 3.96 -25.92
CA ASP A 27 -28.86 2.79 -25.10
C ASP A 27 -27.91 2.61 -23.89
N GLU A 28 -26.67 3.13 -23.93
CA GLU A 28 -25.75 3.02 -22.82
C GLU A 28 -25.72 4.26 -21.89
N ILE A 29 -26.08 5.43 -22.45
CA ILE A 29 -26.08 6.69 -21.69
C ILE A 29 -27.41 6.91 -20.97
N TYR A 30 -28.52 6.46 -21.55
CA TYR A 30 -29.87 6.74 -21.06
C TYR A 30 -30.54 5.53 -20.39
N HIS A 31 -29.79 4.50 -20.06
CA HIS A 31 -30.32 3.44 -19.23
C HIS A 31 -30.60 4.00 -17.85
N LEU A 32 -31.78 4.34 -17.61
CA LEU A 32 -32.29 4.78 -16.33
C LEU A 32 -32.13 3.77 -15.23
N PRO A 33 -31.88 4.23 -14.06
CA PRO A 33 -31.72 5.57 -13.55
C PRO A 33 -30.28 6.08 -13.76
N TYR A 34 -30.11 7.40 -13.70
CA TYR A 34 -28.84 8.12 -13.92
C TYR A 34 -27.56 7.50 -13.30
N LYS A 35 -27.69 6.71 -12.24
CA LYS A 35 -26.57 5.97 -11.64
C LYS A 35 -25.95 4.89 -12.54
N ASN A 36 -26.57 4.57 -13.65
CA ASN A 36 -26.05 3.67 -14.66
C ASN A 36 -25.52 4.39 -15.91
N THR A 37 -25.44 5.73 -15.85
CA THR A 37 -24.88 6.54 -16.94
C THR A 37 -23.37 6.50 -16.88
N TYR A 38 -22.74 5.67 -17.71
CA TYR A 38 -21.28 5.51 -17.78
C TYR A 38 -20.84 5.01 -19.15
N VAL A 39 -19.56 5.23 -19.46
CA VAL A 39 -18.91 4.64 -20.63
C VAL A 39 -18.21 3.36 -20.17
N LYS A 40 -18.44 2.26 -20.89
CA LYS A 40 -17.77 0.99 -20.62
C LYS A 40 -16.26 1.11 -20.89
N GLU A 41 -15.47 0.56 -19.99
CA GLU A 41 -14.02 0.44 -20.18
C GLU A 41 -13.70 -0.93 -20.82
N PRO A 42 -13.08 -0.96 -22.02
CA PRO A 42 -12.85 -2.22 -22.74
C PRO A 42 -12.05 -3.26 -21.95
N LEU A 43 -11.04 -2.85 -21.19
CA LEU A 43 -10.21 -3.76 -20.37
C LEU A 43 -11.01 -4.51 -19.29
N VAL A 44 -12.17 -3.99 -18.87
CA VAL A 44 -13.04 -4.70 -17.92
C VAL A 44 -13.58 -6.00 -18.51
N THR A 45 -13.61 -6.15 -19.84
CA THR A 45 -14.02 -7.42 -20.47
C THR A 45 -12.99 -8.54 -20.25
N GLU A 46 -11.76 -8.19 -19.93
CA GLU A 46 -10.68 -9.15 -19.58
C GLU A 46 -10.69 -9.53 -18.10
N ASN A 47 -11.51 -8.89 -17.27
CA ASN A 47 -11.57 -9.17 -15.83
C ASN A 47 -12.31 -10.49 -15.58
N GLU A 48 -11.53 -11.56 -15.40
CA GLU A 48 -12.02 -12.92 -15.12
C GLU A 48 -12.75 -13.03 -13.77
N TYR A 49 -12.40 -12.19 -12.78
CA TYR A 49 -12.99 -12.24 -11.44
C TYR A 49 -14.48 -11.92 -11.43
N ARG A 50 -14.97 -11.12 -12.37
CA ARG A 50 -16.40 -10.74 -12.48
C ARG A 50 -17.33 -11.92 -12.79
N VAL A 51 -16.78 -12.98 -13.37
CA VAL A 51 -17.51 -14.20 -13.75
C VAL A 51 -17.00 -15.43 -12.99
N ALA A 52 -16.04 -15.26 -12.10
CA ALA A 52 -15.46 -16.34 -11.31
C ALA A 52 -16.50 -16.94 -10.36
N LYS A 53 -16.46 -18.26 -10.20
CA LYS A 53 -17.24 -18.94 -9.18
C LYS A 53 -16.61 -18.74 -7.80
N PRO A 54 -17.41 -18.54 -6.75
CA PRO A 54 -16.88 -18.45 -5.40
C PRO A 54 -16.11 -19.71 -5.01
N GLU A 55 -14.88 -19.50 -4.54
CA GLU A 55 -14.08 -20.55 -3.90
C GLU A 55 -13.95 -20.24 -2.41
N VAL A 56 -14.80 -20.91 -1.64
CA VAL A 56 -14.83 -20.74 -0.19
C VAL A 56 -13.78 -21.63 0.45
N ILE A 57 -12.81 -20.99 1.08
CA ILE A 57 -11.76 -21.68 1.84
C ILE A 57 -12.16 -21.60 3.32
N GLU A 58 -12.31 -22.79 3.94
CA GLU A 58 -12.56 -22.88 5.36
C GLU A 58 -11.31 -22.47 6.14
N PRO A 59 -11.39 -21.45 7.01
CA PRO A 59 -10.25 -21.11 7.84
C PRO A 59 -10.02 -22.24 8.85
N LYS A 60 -8.79 -22.71 8.92
CA LYS A 60 -8.35 -23.62 9.98
C LYS A 60 -8.22 -22.83 11.29
N ASN A 61 -8.19 -23.54 12.41
CA ASN A 61 -8.00 -22.90 13.70
C ASN A 61 -6.56 -22.37 13.88
N PHE A 62 -6.35 -21.54 14.89
CA PHE A 62 -5.05 -20.90 15.12
C PHE A 62 -3.93 -21.88 15.46
N GLU A 63 -4.23 -22.99 16.17
CA GLU A 63 -3.22 -24.00 16.50
C GLU A 63 -2.67 -24.69 15.24
N GLU A 64 -3.53 -24.95 14.26
CA GLU A 64 -3.11 -25.46 12.95
C GLU A 64 -2.33 -24.40 12.16
N ALA A 65 -2.79 -23.13 12.21
CA ALA A 65 -2.09 -22.01 11.59
C ALA A 65 -0.66 -21.88 12.12
N ARG A 66 -0.47 -21.97 13.42
CA ARG A 66 0.82 -21.85 14.11
C ARG A 66 1.87 -22.86 13.64
N GLN A 67 1.44 -24.03 13.18
CA GLN A 67 2.36 -25.05 12.65
C GLN A 67 2.85 -24.73 11.23
N ILE A 68 2.14 -23.88 10.50
CA ILE A 68 2.39 -23.55 9.08
C ILE A 68 3.01 -22.17 8.92
N LEU A 69 2.57 -21.19 9.72
CA LEU A 69 3.05 -19.81 9.70
C LEU A 69 4.56 -19.72 9.98
N PRO A 70 5.25 -18.73 9.45
CA PRO A 70 6.64 -18.45 9.80
C PRO A 70 6.81 -18.37 11.32
N ASN A 71 7.92 -18.89 11.82
CA ASN A 71 8.26 -18.88 13.25
C ASN A 71 9.53 -18.07 13.46
N PRO A 72 9.45 -16.78 13.80
CA PRO A 72 10.62 -15.99 14.12
C PRO A 72 11.26 -16.51 15.40
N ILE A 73 12.58 -16.37 15.47
CA ILE A 73 13.41 -16.76 16.59
C ILE A 73 14.16 -15.52 17.06
N TRP A 74 14.06 -15.21 18.34
CA TRP A 74 14.82 -14.14 18.98
C TRP A 74 15.03 -14.52 20.44
N ASP A 75 16.22 -15.02 20.75
CA ASP A 75 16.53 -15.57 22.06
C ASP A 75 16.45 -14.50 23.16
N GLY A 76 15.84 -14.86 24.30
CA GLY A 76 15.60 -13.92 25.39
C GLY A 76 14.39 -12.98 25.23
N HIS A 77 13.69 -13.00 24.07
CA HIS A 77 12.63 -12.06 23.74
C HIS A 77 11.22 -12.72 23.71
N GLY A 78 10.87 -13.39 24.79
CA GLY A 78 9.60 -14.13 24.88
C GLY A 78 8.35 -13.28 24.74
N LYS A 79 8.36 -12.00 25.20
CA LYS A 79 7.21 -11.10 25.07
C LYS A 79 7.00 -10.60 23.63
N GLU A 80 8.07 -10.41 22.91
CA GLU A 80 8.08 -10.07 21.49
C GLU A 80 7.49 -11.22 20.66
N MET A 81 7.86 -12.47 21.00
CA MET A 81 7.30 -13.66 20.36
C MET A 81 5.83 -13.89 20.74
N GLU A 82 5.44 -13.62 21.98
CA GLU A 82 4.04 -13.64 22.41
C GLU A 82 3.21 -12.61 21.60
N MET A 83 3.70 -11.38 21.43
CA MET A 83 3.07 -10.34 20.63
C MET A 83 2.90 -10.77 19.17
N TYR A 84 3.92 -11.36 18.56
CA TYR A 84 3.87 -11.90 17.19
C TYR A 84 2.75 -12.92 17.03
N TRP A 85 2.69 -13.92 17.91
CA TRP A 85 1.67 -14.98 17.82
C TRP A 85 0.29 -14.46 18.12
N ARG A 86 0.14 -13.51 19.06
CA ARG A 86 -1.16 -12.89 19.35
C ARG A 86 -1.69 -12.08 18.16
N ALA A 87 -0.81 -11.41 17.42
CA ALA A 87 -1.21 -10.71 16.19
C ALA A 87 -1.78 -11.70 15.14
N TRP A 88 -1.11 -12.83 14.93
CA TRP A 88 -1.61 -13.87 14.05
C TRP A 88 -2.90 -14.52 14.54
N GLU A 89 -3.05 -14.74 15.83
CA GLU A 89 -4.27 -15.31 16.41
C GLU A 89 -5.49 -14.42 16.10
N ILE A 90 -5.36 -13.11 16.29
CA ILE A 90 -6.44 -12.16 15.96
C ILE A 90 -6.67 -12.11 14.44
N ALA A 91 -5.61 -12.06 13.64
CA ALA A 91 -5.73 -12.04 12.17
C ALA A 91 -6.45 -13.31 11.65
N VAL A 92 -6.09 -14.49 12.14
CA VAL A 92 -6.77 -15.75 11.77
C VAL A 92 -8.24 -15.72 12.19
N GLY A 93 -8.56 -15.17 13.36
CA GLY A 93 -9.95 -14.98 13.83
C GLY A 93 -10.77 -14.01 12.98
N ASN A 94 -10.11 -13.15 12.19
CA ASN A 94 -10.75 -12.18 11.30
C ASN A 94 -10.99 -12.71 9.88
N ILE A 95 -10.64 -13.96 9.58
CA ILE A 95 -10.95 -14.56 8.28
C ILE A 95 -12.46 -14.78 8.16
N ARG A 96 -13.06 -14.31 7.07
CA ARG A 96 -14.50 -14.39 6.79
C ARG A 96 -14.77 -15.18 5.52
N LYS A 97 -15.94 -15.80 5.48
CA LYS A 97 -16.48 -16.42 4.27
C LYS A 97 -17.39 -15.44 3.54
N PRO A 98 -17.47 -15.53 2.22
CA PRO A 98 -18.46 -14.76 1.44
C PRO A 98 -19.88 -15.07 1.92
N GLN A 99 -20.70 -14.05 2.06
CA GLN A 99 -22.13 -14.22 2.24
C GLN A 99 -22.77 -14.71 0.94
N SER A 100 -23.79 -15.55 1.04
CA SER A 100 -24.54 -16.01 -0.12
C SER A 100 -25.14 -14.81 -0.86
N GLY A 101 -24.93 -14.74 -2.17
CA GLY A 101 -25.42 -13.66 -3.01
C GLY A 101 -24.60 -12.35 -2.98
N SER A 102 -23.50 -12.28 -2.18
CA SER A 102 -22.64 -11.08 -2.15
C SER A 102 -21.92 -10.80 -3.46
N GLY A 103 -21.69 -11.83 -4.27
CA GLY A 103 -20.82 -11.75 -5.43
C GLY A 103 -19.33 -11.73 -5.09
N PHE A 104 -18.96 -11.96 -3.81
CA PHE A 104 -17.58 -12.22 -3.44
C PHE A 104 -17.14 -13.60 -3.92
N VAL A 105 -15.92 -13.69 -4.40
CA VAL A 105 -15.38 -14.89 -5.05
C VAL A 105 -14.39 -15.67 -4.18
N SER A 106 -14.01 -15.13 -3.03
CA SER A 106 -13.05 -15.77 -2.12
C SER A 106 -13.36 -15.47 -0.67
N SER A 107 -12.98 -16.40 0.23
CA SER A 107 -12.81 -16.07 1.64
C SER A 107 -11.77 -14.97 1.79
N TYR A 108 -11.90 -14.10 2.78
CA TYR A 108 -11.15 -12.86 2.89
C TYR A 108 -10.80 -12.49 4.34
N LEU A 109 -9.83 -11.60 4.50
CA LEU A 109 -9.48 -11.05 5.79
C LEU A 109 -10.29 -9.78 6.05
N ASP A 110 -11.11 -9.79 7.09
CA ASP A 110 -11.88 -8.63 7.57
C ASP A 110 -10.93 -7.62 8.23
N THR A 111 -11.09 -6.36 7.86
CA THR A 111 -10.19 -5.29 8.30
C THR A 111 -10.71 -4.51 9.50
N ALA A 112 -12.01 -4.45 9.66
CA ALA A 112 -12.67 -3.57 10.64
C ALA A 112 -13.71 -4.30 11.51
N TYR A 113 -13.75 -5.62 11.51
CA TYR A 113 -14.64 -6.49 12.28
C TYR A 113 -16.14 -6.39 11.97
N ASN A 114 -16.51 -5.72 10.88
CA ASN A 114 -17.89 -5.58 10.42
C ASN A 114 -18.22 -6.40 9.17
N GLY A 115 -17.23 -7.15 8.66
CA GLY A 115 -17.37 -7.96 7.47
C GLY A 115 -17.25 -7.20 6.15
N ASN A 116 -17.16 -5.87 6.16
CA ASN A 116 -16.87 -5.08 4.96
C ASN A 116 -15.40 -5.24 4.57
N ILE A 117 -15.10 -5.06 3.29
CA ILE A 117 -13.72 -4.93 2.80
C ILE A 117 -13.42 -3.47 2.47
N PHE A 118 -12.22 -3.02 2.86
CA PHE A 118 -11.74 -1.64 2.68
C PHE A 118 -10.47 -1.67 1.86
N MET A 119 -10.44 -0.93 0.74
CA MET A 119 -9.33 -0.97 -0.22
C MET A 119 -8.00 -0.53 0.40
N TRP A 120 -8.00 0.57 1.14
CA TRP A 120 -6.83 1.13 1.83
C TRP A 120 -6.30 0.16 2.89
N ASP A 121 -7.18 -0.31 3.77
CA ASP A 121 -6.85 -1.20 4.88
C ASP A 121 -6.36 -2.55 4.38
N SER A 122 -7.11 -3.19 3.47
CA SER A 122 -6.73 -4.48 2.90
C SER A 122 -5.34 -4.42 2.26
N SER A 123 -5.01 -3.30 1.60
CA SER A 123 -3.71 -3.11 0.97
C SER A 123 -2.57 -3.13 2.00
N PHE A 124 -2.71 -2.48 3.14
CA PHE A 124 -1.70 -2.52 4.19
C PHE A 124 -1.66 -3.86 4.93
N ILE A 125 -2.81 -4.47 5.16
CA ILE A 125 -2.91 -5.78 5.83
C ILE A 125 -2.16 -6.84 5.03
N LEU A 126 -2.29 -6.84 3.72
CA LEU A 126 -1.63 -7.82 2.86
C LEU A 126 -0.09 -7.69 2.87
N MET A 127 0.46 -6.55 3.30
CA MET A 127 1.91 -6.40 3.48
C MET A 127 2.46 -7.34 4.57
N PHE A 128 1.71 -7.64 5.63
CA PHE A 128 2.13 -8.67 6.58
C PHE A 128 1.49 -10.03 6.28
N ALA A 129 0.24 -10.06 5.82
CA ALA A 129 -0.51 -11.30 5.66
C ALA A 129 0.09 -12.21 4.58
N ARG A 130 0.86 -11.66 3.61
CA ARG A 130 1.60 -12.45 2.61
C ARG A 130 2.50 -13.52 3.23
N TYR A 131 3.05 -13.28 4.42
CA TYR A 131 3.85 -14.28 5.12
C TYR A 131 3.04 -15.51 5.55
N GLY A 132 1.71 -15.39 5.64
CA GLY A 132 0.81 -16.47 5.96
C GLY A 132 0.21 -17.21 4.76
N THR A 133 0.64 -16.93 3.53
CA THR A 133 0.04 -17.45 2.28
C THR A 133 -0.03 -18.99 2.24
N ARG A 134 0.92 -19.69 2.86
CA ARG A 134 0.90 -21.17 2.95
C ARG A 134 -0.22 -21.72 3.85
N PHE A 135 -0.68 -20.94 4.80
CA PHE A 135 -1.80 -21.28 5.67
C PHE A 135 -3.14 -20.91 5.05
N PHE A 136 -3.23 -19.69 4.52
CA PHE A 136 -4.44 -19.15 3.91
C PHE A 136 -4.04 -18.18 2.78
N PRO A 137 -4.68 -18.23 1.60
CA PRO A 137 -4.32 -17.38 0.47
C PRO A 137 -4.82 -15.94 0.66
N PHE A 138 -4.24 -15.23 1.62
CA PHE A 138 -4.67 -13.89 2.04
C PHE A 138 -4.76 -12.88 0.88
N GLN A 139 -3.87 -13.01 -0.13
CA GLN A 139 -3.88 -12.13 -1.31
C GLN A 139 -5.22 -12.14 -2.05
N ARG A 140 -5.97 -13.25 -1.96
CA ARG A 140 -7.29 -13.38 -2.58
C ARG A 140 -8.37 -12.51 -1.92
N THR A 141 -8.07 -11.81 -0.83
CA THR A 141 -8.93 -10.74 -0.31
C THR A 141 -9.20 -9.68 -1.37
N LEU A 142 -8.19 -9.34 -2.20
CA LEU A 142 -8.34 -8.39 -3.30
C LEU A 142 -9.22 -8.91 -4.45
N ASP A 143 -9.34 -10.23 -4.63
CA ASP A 143 -10.18 -10.82 -5.68
C ASP A 143 -11.65 -10.38 -5.54
N ASN A 144 -12.10 -10.12 -4.30
CA ASN A 144 -13.45 -9.62 -4.04
C ASN A 144 -13.66 -8.20 -4.54
N PHE A 145 -12.65 -7.30 -4.43
CA PHE A 145 -12.70 -5.98 -5.07
C PHE A 145 -12.74 -6.11 -6.59
N TYR A 146 -11.94 -7.02 -7.15
CA TYR A 146 -11.86 -7.25 -8.59
C TYR A 146 -13.18 -7.82 -9.13
N ALA A 147 -13.81 -8.74 -8.41
CA ALA A 147 -15.12 -9.29 -8.77
C ALA A 147 -16.23 -8.24 -8.75
N LYS A 148 -16.09 -7.19 -7.93
CA LYS A 148 -17.06 -6.11 -7.80
C LYS A 148 -16.76 -4.91 -8.71
N GLN A 149 -15.77 -5.01 -9.61
CA GLN A 149 -15.49 -3.95 -10.57
C GLN A 149 -16.70 -3.70 -11.48
N HIS A 150 -17.09 -2.44 -11.58
CA HIS A 150 -18.15 -2.00 -12.48
C HIS A 150 -17.70 -2.00 -13.95
N PRO A 151 -18.64 -2.02 -14.91
CA PRO A 151 -18.31 -2.06 -16.35
C PRO A 151 -17.49 -0.87 -16.87
N ASP A 152 -17.46 0.26 -16.15
CA ASP A 152 -16.67 1.44 -16.47
C ASP A 152 -15.30 1.46 -15.81
N GLY A 153 -14.94 0.40 -15.07
CA GLY A 153 -13.69 0.27 -14.34
C GLY A 153 -13.75 0.67 -12.86
N PHE A 154 -14.84 1.29 -12.40
CA PHE A 154 -14.98 1.70 -10.99
C PHE A 154 -14.92 0.52 -10.02
N ILE A 155 -14.23 0.74 -8.88
CA ILE A 155 -14.25 -0.13 -7.70
C ILE A 155 -14.48 0.76 -6.50
N CYS A 156 -15.53 0.47 -5.72
CA CYS A 156 -15.81 1.23 -4.50
C CYS A 156 -14.74 0.95 -3.43
N ARG A 157 -14.29 2.01 -2.72
CA ARG A 157 -13.26 1.89 -1.68
C ARG A 157 -13.67 1.01 -0.51
N GLU A 158 -14.97 0.89 -0.27
CA GLU A 158 -15.55 0.06 0.78
C GLU A 158 -16.75 -0.71 0.21
N ILE A 159 -16.72 -2.02 0.36
CA ILE A 159 -17.78 -2.92 -0.11
C ILE A 159 -18.30 -3.68 1.10
N LYS A 160 -19.62 -3.66 1.29
CA LYS A 160 -20.29 -4.33 2.41
C LYS A 160 -20.18 -5.84 2.30
N ALA A 161 -20.32 -6.53 3.42
CA ALA A 161 -20.30 -7.99 3.48
C ALA A 161 -21.35 -8.66 2.56
N ASP A 162 -22.48 -7.98 2.28
CA ASP A 162 -23.49 -8.42 1.32
C ASP A 162 -23.13 -8.13 -0.15
N GLY A 163 -21.97 -7.51 -0.38
CA GLY A 163 -21.44 -7.18 -1.70
C GLY A 163 -21.96 -5.86 -2.29
N ALA A 164 -22.73 -5.06 -1.56
CA ALA A 164 -23.15 -3.74 -2.01
C ALA A 164 -22.03 -2.71 -1.80
N ASP A 165 -21.88 -1.76 -2.73
CA ASP A 165 -21.03 -0.60 -2.53
C ASP A 165 -21.53 0.23 -1.34
N CYS A 166 -20.62 0.72 -0.51
CA CYS A 166 -20.97 1.62 0.60
C CYS A 166 -21.30 3.04 0.12
N PHE A 167 -20.78 3.44 -1.02
CA PHE A 167 -20.91 4.80 -1.55
C PHE A 167 -21.36 4.80 -3.00
N GLU A 168 -22.15 5.80 -3.38
CA GLU A 168 -22.50 6.02 -4.78
C GLU A 168 -21.24 6.39 -5.58
N ARG A 169 -21.16 5.88 -6.81
CA ARG A 169 -19.97 5.94 -7.69
C ARG A 169 -19.31 7.32 -7.78
N TYR A 170 -20.10 8.37 -7.90
CA TYR A 170 -19.58 9.73 -8.10
C TYR A 170 -19.44 10.56 -6.83
N ASP A 171 -19.77 10.00 -5.68
CA ASP A 171 -19.49 10.66 -4.41
C ASP A 171 -17.97 10.90 -4.25
N PRO A 172 -17.54 12.06 -3.76
CA PRO A 172 -16.14 12.34 -3.50
C PRO A 172 -15.46 11.34 -2.54
N VAL A 173 -16.26 10.63 -1.75
CA VAL A 173 -15.80 9.65 -0.77
C VAL A 173 -15.85 8.20 -1.27
N SER A 174 -16.28 7.97 -2.51
CA SER A 174 -16.47 6.60 -3.04
C SER A 174 -15.15 5.91 -3.44
N THR A 175 -14.08 6.68 -3.62
CA THR A 175 -12.73 6.18 -3.95
C THR A 175 -11.83 6.28 -2.74
N GLY A 176 -10.81 5.44 -2.67
CA GLY A 176 -9.75 5.44 -1.66
C GLY A 176 -8.37 5.48 -2.28
N PRO A 177 -7.30 5.50 -1.48
CA PRO A 177 -5.95 5.33 -1.99
C PRO A 177 -5.84 4.01 -2.77
N ASN A 178 -5.47 4.11 -4.06
CA ASN A 178 -5.39 2.96 -4.95
C ASN A 178 -4.06 2.23 -4.74
N LEU A 179 -3.93 1.46 -3.65
CA LEU A 179 -2.70 0.73 -3.33
C LEU A 179 -2.70 -0.73 -3.76
N MET A 180 -3.77 -1.21 -4.39
CA MET A 180 -3.86 -2.59 -4.87
C MET A 180 -2.70 -2.97 -5.80
N PRO A 181 -2.26 -2.11 -6.77
CA PRO A 181 -1.09 -2.44 -7.58
C PRO A 181 0.21 -2.62 -6.77
N TRP A 182 0.38 -1.86 -5.70
CA TRP A 182 1.53 -2.04 -4.80
C TRP A 182 1.50 -3.40 -4.10
N CYS A 183 0.32 -3.81 -3.60
CA CYS A 183 0.16 -5.13 -2.99
C CYS A 183 0.46 -6.27 -3.96
N GLU A 184 -0.04 -6.17 -5.19
CA GLU A 184 0.18 -7.20 -6.21
C GLU A 184 1.66 -7.28 -6.61
N MET A 185 2.36 -6.15 -6.74
CA MET A 185 3.79 -6.16 -7.02
C MET A 185 4.63 -6.70 -5.85
N VAL A 186 4.29 -6.35 -4.60
CA VAL A 186 4.97 -6.91 -3.42
C VAL A 186 4.75 -8.42 -3.34
N TYR A 187 3.54 -8.89 -3.64
CA TYR A 187 3.23 -10.33 -3.72
C TYR A 187 4.00 -11.01 -4.84
N TYR A 188 4.04 -10.41 -6.03
CA TYR A 188 4.82 -10.91 -7.16
C TYR A 188 6.32 -11.02 -6.83
N HIS A 189 6.91 -10.00 -6.23
CA HIS A 189 8.32 -10.06 -5.81
C HIS A 189 8.59 -11.13 -4.75
N GLN A 190 7.64 -11.42 -3.87
CA GLN A 190 7.79 -12.47 -2.85
C GLN A 190 7.60 -13.89 -3.41
N PHE A 191 6.70 -14.07 -4.39
CA PHE A 191 6.24 -15.40 -4.82
C PHE A 191 6.46 -15.72 -6.29
N GLY A 192 6.70 -14.74 -7.16
CA GLY A 192 6.89 -14.93 -8.60
C GLY A 192 5.62 -15.31 -9.35
N ASP A 193 4.44 -15.04 -8.80
CA ASP A 193 3.15 -15.44 -9.38
C ASP A 193 2.79 -14.58 -10.61
N MET A 194 3.36 -14.94 -11.75
CA MET A 194 3.13 -14.27 -13.03
C MET A 194 1.69 -14.47 -13.53
N GLU A 195 1.06 -15.61 -13.24
CA GLU A 195 -0.32 -15.88 -13.64
C GLU A 195 -1.29 -14.91 -12.97
N ARG A 196 -1.09 -14.69 -11.66
CA ARG A 196 -1.86 -13.69 -10.92
C ARG A 196 -1.63 -12.29 -11.48
N LEU A 197 -0.37 -11.93 -11.75
CA LEU A 197 -0.03 -10.62 -12.30
C LEU A 197 -0.76 -10.38 -13.62
N HIS A 198 -0.82 -11.39 -14.48
CA HIS A 198 -1.54 -11.34 -15.75
C HIS A 198 -3.04 -11.09 -15.58
N LYS A 199 -3.67 -11.79 -14.62
CA LYS A 199 -5.12 -11.67 -14.35
C LYS A 199 -5.53 -10.33 -13.74
N VAL A 200 -4.70 -9.76 -12.87
CA VAL A 200 -5.03 -8.51 -12.16
C VAL A 200 -4.71 -7.26 -12.98
N PHE A 201 -3.78 -7.33 -13.91
CA PHE A 201 -3.33 -6.18 -14.69
C PHE A 201 -4.46 -5.41 -15.39
N PRO A 202 -5.37 -6.03 -16.18
CA PRO A 202 -6.46 -5.32 -16.83
C PRO A 202 -7.43 -4.66 -15.83
N VAL A 203 -7.64 -5.29 -14.68
CA VAL A 203 -8.49 -4.76 -13.60
C VAL A 203 -7.89 -3.49 -13.01
N LEU A 204 -6.59 -3.52 -12.72
CA LEU A 204 -5.85 -2.40 -12.12
C LEU A 204 -5.75 -1.23 -13.09
N CYS A 205 -5.47 -1.49 -14.37
CA CYS A 205 -5.46 -0.48 -15.43
C CYS A 205 -6.85 0.17 -15.59
N SER A 206 -7.92 -0.62 -15.63
CA SER A 206 -9.29 -0.11 -15.77
C SER A 206 -9.67 0.81 -14.62
N TYR A 207 -9.33 0.43 -13.37
CA TYR A 207 -9.62 1.27 -12.20
C TYR A 207 -8.78 2.55 -12.21
N TYR A 208 -7.51 2.47 -12.59
CA TYR A 208 -6.65 3.65 -12.75
C TYR A 208 -7.25 4.64 -13.78
N LYS A 209 -7.68 4.14 -14.94
CA LYS A 209 -8.34 4.95 -16.00
C LYS A 209 -9.62 5.59 -15.49
N TRP A 210 -10.41 4.86 -14.70
CA TRP A 210 -11.62 5.43 -14.09
C TRP A 210 -11.29 6.61 -13.17
N LEU A 211 -10.26 6.50 -12.32
CA LEU A 211 -9.81 7.58 -11.45
C LEU A 211 -9.34 8.78 -12.27
N ARG A 212 -8.54 8.56 -13.31
CA ARG A 212 -8.09 9.62 -14.20
C ARG A 212 -9.24 10.36 -14.86
N LEU A 213 -10.26 9.65 -15.30
CA LEU A 213 -11.43 10.26 -15.97
C LEU A 213 -12.32 11.02 -14.98
N ASN A 214 -12.48 10.56 -13.75
CA ASN A 214 -13.51 11.02 -12.83
C ASN A 214 -12.98 11.77 -11.59
N ARG A 215 -11.66 11.77 -11.35
CA ARG A 215 -11.05 12.35 -10.16
C ARG A 215 -9.91 13.34 -10.47
N THR A 216 -9.90 13.93 -11.69
CA THR A 216 -8.90 14.91 -12.09
C THR A 216 -9.51 16.29 -12.33
N TRP A 217 -8.70 17.31 -12.14
CA TRP A 217 -8.92 18.67 -12.62
C TRP A 217 -8.54 18.78 -14.09
N ARG A 218 -8.89 19.90 -14.74
CA ARG A 218 -8.57 20.15 -16.15
C ARG A 218 -7.08 20.11 -16.47
N ASN A 219 -6.23 20.35 -15.49
CA ASN A 219 -4.77 20.29 -15.63
C ASN A 219 -4.19 18.88 -15.43
N GLY A 220 -5.04 17.87 -15.28
CA GLY A 220 -4.66 16.46 -15.09
C GLY A 220 -4.31 16.09 -13.66
N THR A 221 -4.24 17.03 -12.71
CA THR A 221 -3.98 16.69 -11.30
C THR A 221 -5.21 16.08 -10.63
N TYR A 222 -4.98 15.18 -9.69
CA TYR A 222 -6.04 14.49 -8.96
C TYR A 222 -6.53 15.29 -7.77
N TRP A 223 -7.82 15.14 -7.51
CA TRP A 223 -8.49 15.59 -6.32
C TRP A 223 -9.06 14.41 -5.52
N SER A 224 -9.27 14.60 -4.23
CA SER A 224 -9.84 13.63 -3.32
C SER A 224 -10.73 14.31 -2.29
N SER A 225 -10.99 13.64 -1.18
CA SER A 225 -11.65 14.17 0.02
C SER A 225 -10.95 13.57 1.25
N GLY A 226 -11.28 14.01 2.45
CA GLY A 226 -10.71 13.43 3.67
C GLY A 226 -10.89 11.91 3.71
N TRP A 227 -12.11 11.41 3.52
CA TRP A 227 -12.37 9.98 3.45
C TRP A 227 -11.74 9.32 2.21
N GLY A 228 -11.68 10.04 1.09
CA GLY A 228 -11.06 9.53 -0.13
C GLY A 228 -9.54 9.32 -0.02
N THR A 229 -8.85 10.03 0.89
CA THR A 229 -7.42 9.82 1.16
C THR A 229 -7.15 8.86 2.32
N GLY A 230 -8.19 8.45 3.06
CA GLY A 230 -8.04 7.69 4.29
C GLY A 230 -7.51 8.50 5.48
N MET A 231 -7.27 9.81 5.31
CA MET A 231 -6.77 10.72 6.38
C MET A 231 -7.84 11.75 6.77
N ASP A 232 -8.97 11.25 7.27
CA ASP A 232 -10.27 11.86 7.37
C ASP A 232 -10.29 13.27 7.98
N ASN A 233 -9.59 13.50 9.10
CA ASN A 233 -9.58 14.76 9.81
C ASN A 233 -8.27 15.53 9.73
N MET A 234 -7.43 15.22 8.74
CA MET A 234 -6.21 15.97 8.46
C MET A 234 -6.57 17.44 8.17
N PRO A 235 -5.95 18.41 8.87
CA PRO A 235 -6.38 19.81 8.79
C PRO A 235 -5.80 20.54 7.57
N ARG A 236 -6.22 20.17 6.36
CA ARG A 236 -5.68 20.70 5.10
C ARG A 236 -6.74 21.31 4.17
N VAL A 237 -8.00 20.98 4.37
CA VAL A 237 -9.09 21.52 3.55
C VAL A 237 -9.40 22.97 3.94
N PRO A 238 -9.64 23.88 2.96
CA PRO A 238 -9.94 25.28 3.23
C PRO A 238 -11.17 25.47 4.12
N ASN A 239 -11.21 26.57 4.86
CA ASN A 239 -12.37 26.94 5.65
C ASN A 239 -13.63 27.05 4.78
N GLY A 240 -14.77 26.60 5.31
CA GLY A 240 -16.06 26.61 4.61
C GLY A 240 -16.35 25.30 3.85
N TYR A 241 -15.38 24.40 3.74
CA TYR A 241 -15.57 23.07 3.15
C TYR A 241 -15.54 21.98 4.23
N SER A 242 -16.31 20.91 4.02
CA SER A 242 -16.22 19.73 4.88
C SER A 242 -14.84 19.09 4.71
N PRO A 243 -14.06 18.88 5.79
CA PRO A 243 -12.78 18.18 5.70
C PRO A 243 -12.93 16.72 5.28
N ILE A 244 -14.10 16.13 5.47
CA ILE A 244 -14.37 14.71 5.21
C ILE A 244 -14.90 14.48 3.79
N TYR A 245 -15.91 15.27 3.38
CA TYR A 245 -16.71 14.99 2.17
C TYR A 245 -16.35 15.87 0.96
N SER A 246 -15.66 16.99 1.16
CA SER A 246 -15.37 17.92 0.08
C SER A 246 -13.99 17.72 -0.51
N HIS A 247 -13.85 17.94 -1.81
CA HIS A 247 -12.55 18.05 -2.48
C HIS A 247 -11.86 19.41 -2.24
N GLY A 248 -12.53 20.38 -1.59
CA GLY A 248 -11.96 21.68 -1.24
C GLY A 248 -11.50 22.54 -2.42
N HIS A 249 -11.82 22.17 -3.66
CA HIS A 249 -11.26 22.75 -4.88
C HIS A 249 -9.72 22.82 -4.89
N MET A 250 -9.07 21.81 -4.37
CA MET A 250 -7.61 21.78 -4.21
C MET A 250 -6.96 20.60 -4.93
N VAL A 251 -5.67 20.69 -5.17
CA VAL A 251 -4.81 19.57 -5.61
C VAL A 251 -4.32 18.83 -4.38
N TRP A 252 -4.61 17.55 -4.30
CA TRP A 252 -4.30 16.70 -3.16
C TRP A 252 -2.95 16.01 -3.37
N LEU A 253 -1.94 16.42 -2.61
CA LEU A 253 -0.56 15.97 -2.78
C LEU A 253 -0.41 14.45 -2.72
N ASP A 254 -0.92 13.84 -1.64
CA ASP A 254 -0.81 12.39 -1.42
C ASP A 254 -1.49 11.58 -2.52
N THR A 255 -2.68 12.01 -2.97
CA THR A 255 -3.39 11.37 -4.08
C THR A 255 -2.58 11.45 -5.38
N ASN A 256 -1.98 12.60 -5.70
CA ASN A 256 -1.16 12.76 -6.90
C ASN A 256 0.14 11.94 -6.83
N LEU A 257 0.78 11.88 -5.65
CA LEU A 257 1.96 11.05 -5.43
C LEU A 257 1.64 9.55 -5.54
N GLN A 258 0.51 9.12 -4.97
CA GLN A 258 0.03 7.75 -5.07
C GLN A 258 -0.27 7.38 -6.52
N GLN A 259 -1.00 8.22 -7.26
CA GLN A 259 -1.31 7.95 -8.67
C GLN A 259 -0.05 7.91 -9.54
N LEU A 260 0.93 8.79 -9.31
CA LEU A 260 2.23 8.71 -9.97
C LEU A 260 2.97 7.40 -9.63
N PHE A 261 2.98 7.00 -8.37
CA PHE A 261 3.58 5.75 -7.94
C PHE A 261 2.90 4.55 -8.62
N ILE A 262 1.57 4.54 -8.64
CA ILE A 262 0.79 3.46 -9.25
C ILE A 262 0.96 3.42 -10.78
N ALA A 263 1.02 4.57 -11.45
CA ALA A 263 1.36 4.61 -12.88
C ALA A 263 2.69 3.92 -13.16
N ASN A 264 3.73 4.20 -12.35
CA ASN A 264 5.03 3.54 -12.48
C ASN A 264 4.95 2.02 -12.22
N LEU A 265 4.12 1.56 -11.29
CA LEU A 265 3.92 0.13 -11.06
C LEU A 265 3.17 -0.55 -12.22
N LEU A 266 2.17 0.12 -12.80
CA LEU A 266 1.47 -0.40 -13.98
C LEU A 266 2.40 -0.46 -15.21
N LEU A 267 3.31 0.50 -15.35
CA LEU A 267 4.39 0.45 -16.36
C LEU A 267 5.29 -0.76 -16.14
N GLU A 268 5.71 -1.02 -14.89
CA GLU A 268 6.53 -2.18 -14.53
C GLU A 268 5.79 -3.50 -14.80
N MET A 269 4.52 -3.61 -14.39
CA MET A 269 3.69 -4.78 -14.67
C MET A 269 3.54 -5.01 -16.17
N GLY A 270 3.19 -3.97 -16.93
CA GLY A 270 3.03 -4.06 -18.38
C GLY A 270 4.32 -4.44 -19.10
N PHE A 271 5.48 -4.02 -18.57
CA PHE A 271 6.78 -4.46 -19.04
C PHE A 271 6.99 -5.98 -18.84
N TYR A 272 6.71 -6.51 -17.65
CA TYR A 272 6.83 -7.94 -17.38
C TYR A 272 5.84 -8.79 -18.21
N LEU A 273 4.67 -8.23 -18.51
CA LEU A 273 3.59 -8.90 -19.25
C LEU A 273 3.64 -8.67 -20.76
N GLU A 274 4.60 -7.89 -21.26
CA GLU A 274 4.70 -7.47 -22.68
C GLU A 274 3.44 -6.76 -23.22
N ARG A 275 2.71 -6.05 -22.33
CA ARG A 275 1.46 -5.33 -22.60
C ARG A 275 1.74 -3.86 -22.96
N TRP A 276 2.50 -3.61 -24.00
CA TRP A 276 3.03 -2.29 -24.35
C TRP A 276 1.96 -1.25 -24.71
N GLN A 277 0.89 -1.65 -25.37
CA GLN A 277 -0.16 -0.74 -25.82
C GLN A 277 -0.96 -0.16 -24.65
N GLU A 278 -1.20 -0.94 -23.61
CA GLU A 278 -1.97 -0.54 -22.45
C GLU A 278 -1.19 0.36 -21.50
N ILE A 279 0.14 0.35 -21.55
CA ILE A 279 0.99 1.13 -20.65
C ILE A 279 1.47 2.46 -21.25
N GLU A 280 1.37 2.68 -22.56
CA GLU A 280 1.86 3.90 -23.23
C GLU A 280 1.30 5.17 -22.58
N GLU A 281 -0.02 5.19 -22.31
CA GLU A 281 -0.69 6.35 -21.71
C GLU A 281 -0.27 6.63 -20.26
N PHE A 282 0.21 5.62 -19.51
CA PHE A 282 0.69 5.80 -18.13
C PHE A 282 2.05 6.46 -18.08
N GLU A 283 2.88 6.29 -19.11
CA GLU A 283 4.19 6.97 -19.21
C GLU A 283 4.02 8.48 -19.33
N ASP A 284 3.13 8.94 -20.19
CA ASP A 284 2.86 10.37 -20.39
C ASP A 284 2.22 10.98 -19.14
N GLU A 285 1.32 10.27 -18.50
CA GLU A 285 0.70 10.71 -17.25
C GLU A 285 1.72 10.79 -16.11
N ALA A 286 2.58 9.78 -15.96
CA ALA A 286 3.64 9.81 -14.96
C ALA A 286 4.59 11.00 -15.15
N LYS A 287 4.96 11.32 -16.41
CA LYS A 287 5.77 12.50 -16.74
C LYS A 287 5.04 13.80 -16.36
N MET A 288 3.77 13.92 -16.74
CA MET A 288 2.95 15.10 -16.45
C MET A 288 2.79 15.31 -14.94
N LEU A 289 2.39 14.27 -14.19
CA LEU A 289 2.23 14.34 -12.73
C LEU A 289 3.55 14.65 -12.04
N GLY A 290 4.63 13.95 -12.40
CA GLY A 290 5.97 14.19 -11.85
C GLY A 290 6.41 15.64 -12.02
N LYS A 291 6.24 16.19 -13.23
CA LYS A 291 6.54 17.60 -13.51
C LYS A 291 5.67 18.54 -12.70
N TYR A 292 4.34 18.31 -12.64
CA TYR A 292 3.44 19.19 -11.90
C TYR A 292 3.80 19.23 -10.41
N ILE A 293 4.00 18.08 -9.79
CA ILE A 293 4.34 17.95 -8.36
C ILE A 293 5.66 18.69 -8.07
N HIS A 294 6.69 18.45 -8.88
CA HIS A 294 7.99 19.11 -8.73
C HIS A 294 7.88 20.63 -8.81
N ASP A 295 7.19 21.15 -9.84
CA ASP A 295 7.17 22.58 -10.16
C ASP A 295 6.20 23.38 -9.28
N ASN A 296 5.13 22.75 -8.75
CA ASN A 296 4.03 23.48 -8.12
C ASN A 296 3.76 23.10 -6.66
N LEU A 297 4.15 21.92 -6.19
CA LEU A 297 3.81 21.45 -4.85
C LEU A 297 5.01 21.47 -3.88
N TRP A 298 6.22 21.74 -4.38
CA TRP A 298 7.41 21.92 -3.56
C TRP A 298 7.52 23.35 -3.03
N ASP A 299 7.77 23.50 -1.74
CA ASP A 299 8.09 24.81 -1.14
C ASP A 299 9.58 24.92 -0.79
N GLU A 300 10.29 25.71 -1.57
CA GLU A 300 11.73 25.88 -1.37
C GLU A 300 12.10 26.48 -0.01
N LYS A 301 11.21 27.30 0.57
CA LYS A 301 11.45 27.93 1.87
C LYS A 301 11.45 26.89 3.02
N THR A 302 10.48 25.98 3.04
CA THR A 302 10.34 24.99 4.11
C THR A 302 11.01 23.65 3.79
N GLY A 303 11.37 23.40 2.52
CA GLY A 303 11.95 22.12 2.09
C GLY A 303 10.98 20.95 2.18
N PHE A 304 9.70 21.19 1.87
CA PHE A 304 8.65 20.19 2.00
C PHE A 304 7.61 20.28 0.87
N LEU A 305 6.87 19.20 0.65
CA LEU A 305 5.77 19.12 -0.31
C LEU A 305 4.43 19.39 0.37
N TYR A 306 3.52 20.09 -0.33
CA TYR A 306 2.22 20.48 0.20
C TYR A 306 1.09 20.32 -0.82
N ASP A 307 -0.15 20.19 -0.32
CA ASP A 307 -1.35 20.40 -1.12
C ASP A 307 -1.40 21.83 -1.69
N GLN A 308 -2.12 22.04 -2.79
CA GLN A 308 -2.27 23.36 -3.40
C GLN A 308 -3.75 23.74 -3.47
N TYR A 309 -4.06 24.94 -3.03
CA TYR A 309 -5.41 25.52 -3.14
C TYR A 309 -5.72 26.00 -4.56
N ALA A 310 -7.00 26.29 -4.83
CA ALA A 310 -7.45 26.72 -6.15
C ALA A 310 -6.82 28.02 -6.66
N ASP A 311 -6.36 28.89 -5.76
CA ASP A 311 -5.66 30.14 -6.08
C ASP A 311 -4.16 29.94 -6.35
N GLY A 312 -3.66 28.70 -6.30
CA GLY A 312 -2.26 28.35 -6.51
C GLY A 312 -1.40 28.44 -5.23
N THR A 313 -1.92 28.88 -4.10
CA THR A 313 -1.17 28.91 -2.83
C THR A 313 -1.03 27.53 -2.21
N LEU A 314 0.06 27.30 -1.48
CA LEU A 314 0.33 26.02 -0.83
C LEU A 314 -0.31 25.95 0.57
N CYS A 315 -1.01 24.85 0.85
CA CYS A 315 -1.48 24.50 2.18
C CYS A 315 -0.31 24.08 3.06
N LYS A 316 0.11 24.92 4.00
CA LYS A 316 1.31 24.68 4.83
C LYS A 316 1.08 23.64 5.95
N THR A 317 0.26 22.64 5.70
CA THR A 317 0.06 21.50 6.59
C THR A 317 1.05 20.39 6.23
N LYS A 318 2.09 20.19 7.06
CA LYS A 318 3.00 19.05 6.90
C LYS A 318 2.32 17.78 7.40
N GLY A 319 2.02 16.88 6.49
CA GLY A 319 1.38 15.59 6.80
C GLY A 319 2.21 14.41 6.31
N ILE A 320 2.03 13.25 6.95
CA ILE A 320 2.73 12.01 6.60
C ILE A 320 2.51 11.57 5.14
N GLY A 321 1.38 11.95 4.55
CA GLY A 321 1.06 11.64 3.14
C GLY A 321 2.05 12.20 2.13
N ALA A 322 2.82 13.25 2.49
CA ALA A 322 3.87 13.78 1.62
C ALA A 322 5.00 12.76 1.37
N TYR A 323 5.21 11.81 2.28
CA TYR A 323 6.26 10.79 2.15
C TYR A 323 5.98 9.71 1.11
N TRP A 324 4.80 9.70 0.47
CA TRP A 324 4.61 8.94 -0.78
C TRP A 324 5.60 9.35 -1.87
N ALA A 325 6.19 10.55 -1.79
CA ALA A 325 7.28 11.00 -2.67
C ALA A 325 8.49 10.06 -2.64
N LEU A 326 8.72 9.33 -1.56
CA LEU A 326 9.80 8.33 -1.45
C LEU A 326 9.67 7.19 -2.46
N PHE A 327 8.48 6.92 -2.96
CA PHE A 327 8.24 5.89 -3.98
C PHE A 327 8.37 6.40 -5.42
N THR A 328 8.57 7.70 -5.59
CA THR A 328 8.65 8.40 -6.87
C THR A 328 10.03 9.04 -7.08
N ASN A 329 10.23 9.69 -8.22
CA ASN A 329 11.45 10.45 -8.51
C ASN A 329 11.14 11.95 -8.72
N VAL A 330 10.13 12.47 -8.02
CA VAL A 330 9.72 13.89 -8.16
C VAL A 330 10.68 14.87 -7.49
N LEU A 331 11.47 14.41 -6.54
CA LEU A 331 12.45 15.23 -5.83
C LEU A 331 13.86 14.89 -6.29
N ASP A 332 14.69 15.91 -6.47
CA ASP A 332 16.12 15.72 -6.62
C ASP A 332 16.76 15.32 -5.27
N THR A 333 18.05 15.01 -5.29
CA THR A 333 18.79 14.55 -4.10
C THR A 333 18.78 15.60 -2.97
N ILE A 334 18.87 16.89 -3.31
CA ILE A 334 18.92 17.98 -2.32
C ILE A 334 17.54 18.13 -1.66
N GLN A 335 16.50 18.19 -2.48
CA GLN A 335 15.11 18.28 -2.03
C GLN A 335 14.73 17.07 -1.16
N LEU A 336 15.08 15.86 -1.62
CA LEU A 336 14.83 14.61 -0.90
C LEU A 336 15.51 14.60 0.47
N ASN A 337 16.79 14.99 0.55
CA ASN A 337 17.53 15.07 1.81
C ASN A 337 16.89 16.07 2.78
N ARG A 338 16.41 17.23 2.27
CA ARG A 338 15.70 18.21 3.11
C ARG A 338 14.41 17.67 3.67
N MET A 339 13.62 16.97 2.84
CA MET A 339 12.36 16.37 3.28
C MET A 339 12.58 15.21 4.26
N VAL A 340 13.56 14.35 4.01
CA VAL A 340 13.91 13.23 4.91
C VAL A 340 14.42 13.74 6.27
N LYS A 341 15.13 14.88 6.30
CA LYS A 341 15.59 15.50 7.53
C LYS A 341 14.46 15.89 8.49
N GLU A 342 13.25 16.17 7.97
CA GLU A 342 12.08 16.43 8.82
C GLU A 342 11.66 15.21 9.66
N LEU A 343 11.98 13.99 9.20
CA LEU A 343 11.76 12.76 9.99
C LEU A 343 12.66 12.66 11.23
N ASP A 344 13.77 13.38 11.27
CA ASP A 344 14.68 13.46 12.42
C ASP A 344 14.51 14.77 13.22
N ASN A 345 13.61 15.64 12.79
CA ASN A 345 13.36 16.92 13.45
C ASN A 345 12.38 16.74 14.64
N PRO A 346 12.83 16.98 15.91
CA PRO A 346 11.97 16.83 17.08
C PRO A 346 10.81 17.81 17.13
N GLU A 347 10.87 18.95 16.43
CA GLU A 347 9.77 19.91 16.35
C GLU A 347 8.66 19.45 15.41
N THR A 348 8.92 18.44 14.55
CA THR A 348 7.98 18.00 13.53
C THR A 348 7.62 16.52 13.67
N PHE A 349 8.41 15.60 13.12
CA PHE A 349 8.04 14.18 13.04
C PHE A 349 8.85 13.26 13.96
N ASN A 350 9.97 13.71 14.51
CA ASN A 350 10.75 12.92 15.46
C ASN A 350 10.21 13.10 16.89
N ARG A 351 9.01 12.62 17.12
CA ARG A 351 8.41 12.62 18.46
C ARG A 351 8.90 11.40 19.27
N LYS A 352 8.45 11.27 20.52
CA LYS A 352 8.80 10.11 21.37
C LYS A 352 8.53 8.81 20.61
N PHE A 353 7.35 8.74 19.97
CA PHE A 353 7.03 7.73 18.98
C PHE A 353 6.84 8.40 17.62
N ARG A 354 7.43 7.84 16.61
CA ARG A 354 7.41 8.38 15.25
C ARG A 354 6.81 7.36 14.28
N VAL A 355 6.16 7.79 13.21
CA VAL A 355 6.05 9.14 12.65
C VAL A 355 4.59 9.59 12.83
N PRO A 356 4.31 10.71 13.50
CA PRO A 356 2.93 11.19 13.63
C PRO A 356 2.34 11.56 12.27
N SER A 357 1.04 11.36 12.12
CA SER A 357 0.34 11.67 10.86
C SER A 357 0.38 13.16 10.49
N LEU A 358 0.37 14.05 11.49
CA LEU A 358 0.48 15.50 11.37
C LEU A 358 1.73 15.97 12.11
N SER A 359 2.49 16.87 11.52
CA SER A 359 3.68 17.48 12.12
C SER A 359 3.35 18.16 13.45
N ALA A 360 4.23 18.01 14.45
CA ALA A 360 3.99 18.50 15.81
C ALA A 360 4.02 20.03 15.93
N ASP A 361 4.64 20.75 15.00
CA ASP A 361 4.62 22.22 14.92
C ASP A 361 3.28 22.78 14.42
N HIS A 362 2.35 21.94 13.99
CA HIS A 362 1.05 22.37 13.50
C HIS A 362 0.08 22.69 14.65
N PRO A 363 -0.66 23.82 14.63
CA PRO A 363 -1.55 24.22 15.75
C PRO A 363 -2.66 23.22 16.11
N LYS A 364 -3.03 22.35 15.16
CA LYS A 364 -4.04 21.30 15.38
C LYS A 364 -3.43 19.95 15.77
N TYR A 365 -2.12 19.86 15.93
CA TYR A 365 -1.49 18.64 16.45
C TYR A 365 -2.03 18.28 17.84
N LYS A 366 -2.21 16.99 18.10
CA LYS A 366 -2.72 16.47 19.36
C LYS A 366 -1.78 15.39 19.92
N GLU A 367 -1.19 15.67 21.08
CA GLU A 367 -0.25 14.79 21.77
C GLU A 367 -0.83 13.40 22.11
N ASN A 368 -2.15 13.29 22.24
CA ASN A 368 -2.83 12.02 22.48
C ASN A 368 -3.18 11.26 21.19
N GLY A 369 -2.67 11.69 20.05
CA GLY A 369 -2.93 11.05 18.77
C GLY A 369 -4.40 11.06 18.38
N ARG A 370 -5.03 12.23 18.28
CA ARG A 370 -6.44 12.34 17.92
C ARG A 370 -6.67 12.08 16.43
N TYR A 371 -6.75 10.80 16.07
CA TYR A 371 -6.96 10.34 14.71
C TYR A 371 -5.83 10.84 13.79
N TRP A 372 -6.10 11.49 12.63
CA TRP A 372 -5.07 12.04 11.74
C TRP A 372 -4.50 13.41 12.17
N GLN A 373 -4.76 13.84 13.39
CA GLN A 373 -4.17 15.04 14.01
C GLN A 373 -2.99 14.68 14.95
N GLY A 374 -2.15 13.76 14.53
CA GLY A 374 -0.94 13.34 15.23
C GLY A 374 -0.87 11.86 15.59
N GLY A 375 -1.91 11.06 15.35
CA GLY A 375 -1.88 9.61 15.60
C GLY A 375 -0.75 8.92 14.84
N ILE A 376 -0.15 7.90 15.48
CA ILE A 376 0.81 6.99 14.87
C ILE A 376 0.01 5.85 14.22
N TRP A 377 0.02 5.81 12.89
CA TRP A 377 -0.74 4.85 12.10
C TRP A 377 0.19 3.79 11.51
N PRO A 378 0.03 2.52 11.85
CA PRO A 378 0.95 1.47 11.39
C PRO A 378 1.07 1.38 9.87
N GLY A 379 -0.01 1.56 9.12
CA GLY A 379 0.04 1.53 7.66
C GLY A 379 0.92 2.63 7.07
N THR A 380 0.72 3.89 7.48
CA THR A 380 1.52 5.01 6.96
C THR A 380 2.94 5.02 7.50
N ASN A 381 3.18 4.52 8.71
CA ASN A 381 4.54 4.31 9.21
C ASN A 381 5.28 3.26 8.39
N TYR A 382 4.66 2.14 8.11
CA TYR A 382 5.23 1.12 7.22
C TYR A 382 5.53 1.68 5.82
N MET A 383 4.66 2.52 5.27
CA MET A 383 4.91 3.24 4.02
C MET A 383 6.17 4.10 4.09
N VAL A 384 6.35 4.91 5.14
CA VAL A 384 7.56 5.74 5.32
C VAL A 384 8.81 4.86 5.40
N ILE A 385 8.78 3.79 6.20
CA ILE A 385 9.89 2.86 6.39
C ILE A 385 10.29 2.22 5.05
N GLN A 386 9.34 1.68 4.30
CA GLN A 386 9.58 1.06 2.99
C GLN A 386 10.11 2.07 1.96
N GLY A 387 9.56 3.29 1.95
CA GLY A 387 10.02 4.36 1.09
C GLY A 387 11.46 4.78 1.37
N LEU A 388 11.84 4.87 2.64
CA LEU A 388 13.24 5.15 3.06
C LEU A 388 14.20 4.04 2.60
N VAL A 389 13.80 2.76 2.73
CA VAL A 389 14.58 1.63 2.20
C VAL A 389 14.79 1.77 0.70
N LYS A 390 13.72 2.06 -0.05
CA LYS A 390 13.76 2.25 -1.50
C LYS A 390 14.71 3.37 -1.93
N LYS A 391 14.82 4.43 -1.12
CA LYS A 391 15.71 5.58 -1.36
C LYS A 391 17.12 5.42 -0.76
N GLY A 392 17.43 4.28 -0.13
CA GLY A 392 18.76 3.98 0.42
C GLY A 392 19.01 4.51 1.84
N TYR A 393 18.03 5.10 2.51
CA TYR A 393 18.13 5.58 3.90
C TYR A 393 17.92 4.42 4.90
N ARG A 394 18.63 3.31 4.73
CA ARG A 394 18.43 2.05 5.49
C ARG A 394 18.53 2.24 7.00
N LYS A 395 19.51 3.04 7.46
CA LYS A 395 19.72 3.30 8.89
C LYS A 395 18.50 4.00 9.51
N LEU A 396 18.05 5.10 8.92
CA LEU A 396 16.87 5.83 9.39
C LEU A 396 15.59 4.97 9.31
N ALA A 397 15.42 4.20 8.23
CA ALA A 397 14.30 3.27 8.09
C ALA A 397 14.26 2.27 9.25
N ARG A 398 15.41 1.69 9.61
CA ARG A 398 15.51 0.76 10.74
C ARG A 398 15.26 1.46 12.08
N GLU A 399 15.78 2.65 12.30
CA GLU A 399 15.54 3.43 13.52
C GLU A 399 14.05 3.72 13.73
N ILE A 400 13.35 4.12 12.67
CA ILE A 400 11.89 4.36 12.72
C ILE A 400 11.14 3.05 12.93
N ALA A 401 11.50 1.96 12.25
CA ALA A 401 10.88 0.66 12.44
C ALA A 401 11.03 0.14 13.87
N LEU A 402 12.23 0.25 14.45
CA LEU A 402 12.48 -0.12 15.84
C LEU A 402 11.68 0.74 16.82
N ASN A 403 11.59 2.05 16.59
CA ASN A 403 10.82 2.95 17.44
C ASN A 403 9.34 2.58 17.41
N HIS A 404 8.77 2.38 16.20
CA HIS A 404 7.38 2.01 16.00
C HIS A 404 7.06 0.62 16.58
N TYR A 405 7.91 -0.37 16.34
CA TYR A 405 7.77 -1.72 16.91
C TYR A 405 7.75 -1.68 18.44
N ASN A 406 8.70 -0.94 19.06
CA ASN A 406 8.80 -0.83 20.50
C ASN A 406 7.62 -0.08 21.13
N GLU A 407 7.06 0.92 20.46
CA GLU A 407 5.82 1.57 20.87
C GLU A 407 4.67 0.57 20.96
N VAL A 408 4.44 -0.18 19.88
CA VAL A 408 3.36 -1.17 19.82
C VAL A 408 3.58 -2.27 20.86
N LEU A 409 4.83 -2.70 21.07
CA LEU A 409 5.19 -3.68 22.09
C LEU A 409 4.90 -3.16 23.52
N GLU A 410 5.24 -1.91 23.82
CA GLU A 410 4.98 -1.30 25.12
C GLU A 410 3.47 -1.18 25.38
N VAL A 411 2.69 -0.72 24.40
CA VAL A 411 1.23 -0.66 24.49
C VAL A 411 0.64 -2.07 24.64
N TYR A 412 1.16 -3.06 23.89
CA TYR A 412 0.73 -4.46 24.02
C TYR A 412 1.01 -5.00 25.42
N LYS A 413 2.19 -4.76 25.99
CA LYS A 413 2.54 -5.16 27.37
C LYS A 413 1.56 -4.56 28.40
N ASN A 414 1.09 -3.35 28.18
CA ASN A 414 0.18 -2.64 29.07
C ASN A 414 -1.29 -3.02 28.91
N THR A 415 -1.71 -3.41 27.68
CA THR A 415 -3.14 -3.58 27.34
C THR A 415 -3.52 -5.00 26.94
N GLY A 416 -2.54 -5.85 26.61
CA GLY A 416 -2.74 -7.24 26.16
C GLY A 416 -3.28 -7.38 24.74
N THR A 417 -3.36 -6.28 23.96
CA THR A 417 -3.94 -6.28 22.63
C THR A 417 -3.39 -5.19 21.72
N PHE A 418 -3.91 -5.14 20.48
CA PHE A 418 -3.55 -4.16 19.45
C PHE A 418 -4.66 -3.13 19.26
N TRP A 419 -4.25 -1.94 18.82
CA TRP A 419 -5.13 -0.81 18.62
C TRP A 419 -5.02 -0.26 17.19
N GLU A 420 -6.03 0.40 16.72
CA GLU A 420 -6.11 0.93 15.35
C GLU A 420 -4.98 1.93 15.05
N TYR A 421 -4.63 2.77 16.02
CA TYR A 421 -3.52 3.74 15.99
C TYR A 421 -3.08 4.07 17.42
N TYR A 422 -1.94 4.76 17.54
CA TYR A 422 -1.26 4.98 18.81
C TYR A 422 -0.97 6.46 19.07
N SER A 423 -0.61 6.80 20.30
CA SER A 423 -0.28 8.17 20.70
C SER A 423 1.19 8.50 20.39
N PRO A 424 1.51 9.68 19.82
CA PRO A 424 2.90 10.02 19.48
C PRO A 424 3.77 10.37 20.69
N GLU A 425 3.19 10.67 21.85
CA GLU A 425 3.94 11.15 23.02
C GLU A 425 3.96 10.16 24.18
N LYS A 426 3.09 9.16 24.18
CA LYS A 426 2.96 8.17 25.25
C LYS A 426 2.73 6.78 24.68
N ALA A 427 3.23 5.75 25.36
CA ALA A 427 2.94 4.36 25.02
C ALA A 427 1.49 4.01 25.43
N GLU A 428 0.54 4.58 24.72
CA GLU A 428 -0.90 4.44 24.92
C GLU A 428 -1.61 4.31 23.56
N PRO A 429 -2.81 3.70 23.52
CA PRO A 429 -3.65 3.80 22.33
C PRO A 429 -3.88 5.26 21.94
N GLY A 430 -4.03 5.54 20.66
CA GLY A 430 -4.51 6.84 20.19
C GLY A 430 -5.91 7.16 20.76
N PHE A 431 -6.23 8.43 20.90
CA PHE A 431 -7.51 8.85 21.46
C PHE A 431 -8.69 8.31 20.63
N MET A 432 -9.54 7.47 21.24
CA MET A 432 -10.68 6.77 20.62
C MET A 432 -10.28 5.67 19.59
N ALA A 433 -9.03 5.23 19.59
CA ALA A 433 -8.62 4.09 18.74
C ALA A 433 -9.43 2.83 19.05
N ARG A 434 -9.71 2.03 18.04
CA ARG A 434 -10.40 0.74 18.19
C ARG A 434 -9.48 -0.29 18.83
N LYS A 435 -10.05 -1.07 19.75
CA LYS A 435 -9.40 -2.19 20.43
C LYS A 435 -9.46 -3.47 19.59
N GLU A 436 -8.52 -4.38 19.84
CA GLU A 436 -8.42 -5.69 19.17
C GLU A 436 -8.29 -5.58 17.65
N PHE A 437 -7.59 -4.56 17.21
CA PHE A 437 -7.45 -4.21 15.82
C PHE A 437 -6.17 -4.81 15.23
N VAL A 438 -6.28 -5.97 14.58
CA VAL A 438 -5.29 -6.52 13.66
C VAL A 438 -5.90 -6.53 12.26
N GLY A 439 -6.07 -5.31 11.80
CA GLY A 439 -5.95 -4.72 10.52
C GLY A 439 -4.48 -4.38 10.26
N TRP A 440 -4.18 -3.14 9.87
CA TRP A 440 -2.78 -2.71 9.67
C TRP A 440 -1.89 -2.82 10.92
N SER A 441 -2.46 -2.89 12.14
CA SER A 441 -1.65 -3.07 13.36
C SER A 441 -1.00 -4.45 13.50
N GLY A 442 -1.19 -5.34 12.52
CA GLY A 442 -0.35 -6.51 12.32
C GLY A 442 1.01 -6.21 11.67
N LEU A 443 1.21 -5.00 11.12
CA LEU A 443 2.47 -4.62 10.48
C LEU A 443 3.66 -4.61 11.44
N PRO A 444 3.63 -3.93 12.61
CA PRO A 444 4.75 -3.94 13.52
C PRO A 444 5.09 -5.34 14.05
N PRO A 445 4.16 -6.11 14.64
CA PRO A 445 4.50 -7.39 15.22
C PRO A 445 4.88 -8.47 14.21
N ILE A 446 4.47 -8.36 12.94
CA ILE A 446 4.72 -9.39 11.93
C ILE A 446 5.70 -8.90 10.88
N ALA A 447 5.35 -7.90 10.07
CA ALA A 447 6.17 -7.47 8.95
C ALA A 447 7.45 -6.76 9.43
N GLU A 448 7.35 -5.79 10.34
CA GLU A 448 8.54 -5.07 10.83
C GLU A 448 9.45 -5.97 11.66
N LEU A 449 8.88 -6.91 12.43
CA LEU A 449 9.68 -7.93 13.11
C LEU A 449 10.54 -8.71 12.13
N ILE A 450 9.94 -9.25 11.07
CA ILE A 450 10.64 -10.05 10.06
C ILE A 450 11.64 -9.20 9.28
N GLU A 451 11.21 -8.04 8.79
CA GLU A 451 11.94 -7.26 7.79
C GLU A 451 13.01 -6.34 8.37
N PHE A 452 12.84 -5.88 9.63
CA PHE A 452 13.70 -4.85 10.24
C PHE A 452 14.32 -5.24 11.58
N ILE A 453 13.64 -6.07 12.37
CA ILE A 453 14.19 -6.55 13.65
C ILE A 453 15.06 -7.78 13.39
N ILE A 454 14.48 -8.86 12.86
CA ILE A 454 15.23 -10.03 12.38
C ILE A 454 16.04 -9.66 11.12
N GLY A 455 15.47 -8.82 10.26
CA GLY A 455 16.15 -8.21 9.12
C GLY A 455 16.06 -9.00 7.81
N ILE A 456 15.10 -9.91 7.65
CA ILE A 456 14.99 -10.79 6.48
C ILE A 456 14.00 -10.22 5.46
N ARG A 457 14.47 -10.00 4.23
CA ARG A 457 13.68 -9.53 3.09
C ARG A 457 14.00 -10.37 1.86
N GLY A 458 12.98 -10.93 1.24
CA GLY A 458 13.09 -11.76 0.04
C GLY A 458 12.59 -11.06 -1.22
N ASP A 459 13.26 -11.32 -2.34
CA ASP A 459 12.83 -10.97 -3.70
C ASP A 459 13.02 -12.20 -4.60
N TYR A 460 11.95 -12.96 -4.77
CA TYR A 460 11.97 -14.18 -5.57
C TYR A 460 12.16 -13.88 -7.07
N SER A 461 11.67 -12.75 -7.55
CA SER A 461 11.88 -12.36 -8.95
C SER A 461 13.36 -12.23 -9.31
N LYS A 462 14.22 -11.98 -8.30
CA LYS A 462 15.69 -11.94 -8.40
C LYS A 462 16.37 -13.17 -7.81
N GLN A 463 15.61 -14.11 -7.25
CA GLN A 463 16.14 -15.26 -6.50
C GLN A 463 17.08 -14.82 -5.35
N GLN A 464 16.70 -13.78 -4.60
CA GLN A 464 17.54 -13.14 -3.60
C GLN A 464 16.85 -13.00 -2.25
N ILE A 465 17.62 -13.23 -1.19
CA ILE A 465 17.25 -12.86 0.19
C ILE A 465 18.36 -11.96 0.74
N VAL A 466 17.96 -10.85 1.35
CA VAL A 466 18.83 -10.00 2.14
C VAL A 466 18.54 -10.26 3.61
N TRP A 467 19.58 -10.59 4.38
CA TRP A 467 19.52 -10.67 5.84
C TRP A 467 20.38 -9.57 6.44
N ASP A 468 19.74 -8.51 6.90
CA ASP A 468 20.35 -7.33 7.54
C ASP A 468 20.46 -7.59 9.05
N MET A 469 21.59 -8.16 9.47
CA MET A 469 21.80 -8.74 10.79
C MET A 469 22.29 -7.71 11.81
N ASN A 470 21.34 -7.13 12.53
CA ASN A 470 21.63 -6.14 13.58
C ASN A 470 21.46 -6.67 15.03
N LEU A 471 21.04 -7.92 15.19
CA LEU A 471 20.90 -8.58 16.49
C LEU A 471 22.19 -9.33 16.84
N THR A 472 22.52 -9.38 18.13
CA THR A 472 23.67 -10.13 18.66
C THR A 472 23.26 -11.46 19.29
N GLU A 473 22.03 -11.56 19.74
CA GLU A 473 21.43 -12.78 20.27
C GLU A 473 21.20 -13.82 19.15
N ALA A 474 21.03 -15.07 19.51
CA ALA A 474 20.59 -16.08 18.55
C ALA A 474 19.23 -15.67 17.97
N ASN A 475 19.15 -15.61 16.65
CA ASN A 475 17.97 -15.11 15.97
C ASN A 475 17.77 -15.77 14.59
N GLY A 476 16.61 -15.53 13.99
CA GLY A 476 16.30 -16.06 12.66
C GLY A 476 14.81 -16.26 12.43
N ILE A 477 14.50 -17.12 11.48
CA ILE A 477 13.11 -17.49 11.13
C ILE A 477 13.06 -18.92 10.62
N GLU A 478 12.02 -19.64 10.98
CA GLU A 478 11.67 -20.93 10.36
C GLU A 478 10.46 -20.75 9.47
N ARG A 479 10.37 -21.57 8.41
CA ARG A 479 9.22 -21.64 7.50
C ARG A 479 8.91 -20.31 6.78
N TYR A 480 9.94 -19.50 6.52
CA TYR A 480 9.80 -18.29 5.70
C TYR A 480 9.34 -18.67 4.28
N PRO A 481 8.20 -18.13 3.78
CA PRO A 481 7.71 -18.46 2.45
C PRO A 481 8.47 -17.66 1.39
N PHE A 482 8.96 -18.32 0.36
CA PHE A 482 9.73 -17.68 -0.70
C PHE A 482 9.51 -18.39 -2.04
N GLY A 483 8.90 -17.71 -3.00
CA GLY A 483 8.46 -18.31 -4.24
C GLY A 483 7.25 -19.24 -4.06
N PRO A 484 6.81 -19.93 -5.12
CA PRO A 484 5.60 -20.75 -5.09
C PRO A 484 5.65 -21.89 -4.06
N GLU A 485 6.79 -22.57 -3.98
CA GLU A 485 6.98 -23.80 -3.18
C GLU A 485 8.09 -23.68 -2.12
N GLY A 486 8.79 -22.56 -2.09
CA GLY A 486 9.96 -22.40 -1.24
C GLY A 486 9.62 -22.27 0.24
N ILE A 487 10.31 -23.03 1.08
CA ILE A 487 10.29 -22.95 2.52
C ILE A 487 11.73 -22.80 2.99
N ILE A 488 12.01 -21.71 3.68
CA ILE A 488 13.35 -21.38 4.10
C ILE A 488 13.39 -21.21 5.62
N SER A 489 14.37 -21.84 6.26
CA SER A 489 14.72 -21.58 7.64
C SER A 489 16.13 -21.00 7.70
N LEU A 490 16.25 -19.83 8.32
CA LEU A 490 17.49 -19.09 8.53
C LEU A 490 17.72 -18.95 10.03
N LYS A 491 18.87 -19.41 10.54
CA LYS A 491 19.22 -19.33 11.96
C LYS A 491 20.65 -18.84 12.12
N ALA A 492 20.84 -17.86 12.97
CA ALA A 492 22.16 -17.37 13.37
C ALA A 492 22.40 -17.65 14.84
N GLU A 493 23.62 -18.05 15.17
CA GLU A 493 24.08 -18.17 16.54
C GLU A 493 24.31 -16.80 17.19
N ALA A 494 24.30 -16.76 18.52
CA ALA A 494 24.65 -15.56 19.26
C ALA A 494 26.11 -15.14 19.00
N ARG A 495 26.34 -13.83 18.89
CA ARG A 495 27.66 -13.23 18.65
C ARG A 495 27.91 -12.07 19.61
N ARG A 496 29.18 -11.70 19.78
CA ARG A 496 29.58 -10.68 20.78
C ARG A 496 29.32 -9.26 20.29
N SER A 497 29.35 -9.06 18.96
CA SER A 497 29.22 -7.76 18.32
C SER A 497 28.49 -7.90 16.98
N VAL A 498 27.77 -6.86 16.57
CA VAL A 498 27.17 -6.76 15.24
C VAL A 498 28.19 -6.79 14.10
N ASN A 499 29.49 -6.52 14.42
CA ASN A 499 30.58 -6.55 13.45
C ASN A 499 31.25 -7.94 13.31
N ASP A 500 30.90 -8.89 14.19
CA ASP A 500 31.44 -10.25 14.13
C ASP A 500 30.74 -11.00 12.98
N GLU A 501 31.50 -11.82 12.27
CA GLU A 501 30.95 -12.67 11.21
C GLU A 501 29.94 -13.65 11.82
N PRO A 502 28.69 -13.68 11.30
CA PRO A 502 27.68 -14.58 11.84
C PRO A 502 27.90 -16.03 11.39
N HIS A 503 27.69 -16.98 12.30
CA HIS A 503 27.52 -18.39 11.98
C HIS A 503 26.05 -18.66 11.65
N ILE A 504 25.77 -19.01 10.38
CA ILE A 504 24.42 -19.12 9.84
C ILE A 504 24.15 -20.56 9.44
N THR A 505 23.03 -21.10 9.90
CA THR A 505 22.44 -22.35 9.36
C THR A 505 21.25 -22.02 8.50
N VAL A 506 21.25 -22.55 7.28
CA VAL A 506 20.15 -22.45 6.32
C VAL A 506 19.59 -23.84 6.05
N ASP A 507 18.26 -24.00 6.10
CA ASP A 507 17.56 -25.21 5.70
C ASP A 507 16.47 -24.81 4.69
N THR A 508 16.54 -25.33 3.47
CA THR A 508 15.69 -24.88 2.35
C THR A 508 15.45 -25.99 1.34
N ASN A 509 14.28 -25.95 0.71
CA ASN A 509 13.95 -26.84 -0.42
C ASN A 509 14.25 -26.22 -1.80
N ILE A 510 14.68 -24.95 -1.86
CA ILE A 510 15.02 -24.23 -3.10
C ILE A 510 16.37 -23.53 -3.00
N GLY A 511 17.00 -23.23 -4.15
CA GLY A 511 18.22 -22.44 -4.22
C GLY A 511 17.95 -20.94 -4.29
N PHE A 512 18.86 -20.13 -3.75
CA PHE A 512 18.80 -18.66 -3.83
C PHE A 512 20.14 -18.02 -3.48
N GLU A 513 20.29 -16.72 -3.79
CA GLU A 513 21.43 -15.92 -3.35
C GLU A 513 21.09 -15.23 -2.01
N LEU A 514 21.89 -15.50 -0.97
CA LEU A 514 21.75 -14.85 0.35
C LEU A 514 22.79 -13.75 0.49
N PHE A 515 22.32 -12.52 0.70
CA PHE A 515 23.15 -11.37 1.03
C PHE A 515 23.07 -11.11 2.54
N VAL A 516 24.15 -11.35 3.25
CA VAL A 516 24.26 -11.15 4.70
C VAL A 516 24.95 -9.83 4.95
N LEU A 517 24.24 -8.88 5.56
CA LEU A 517 24.76 -7.57 5.94
C LEU A 517 25.01 -7.58 7.46
N TYR A 518 26.23 -7.23 7.91
CA TYR A 518 26.59 -7.17 9.33
C TYR A 518 27.65 -6.10 9.57
N GLY A 519 27.38 -5.16 10.48
CA GLY A 519 28.17 -3.95 10.61
C GLY A 519 28.23 -3.21 9.27
N GLU A 520 29.46 -2.89 8.82
CA GLU A 520 29.72 -2.27 7.51
C GLU A 520 30.12 -3.30 6.43
N LYS A 521 29.90 -4.60 6.70
CA LYS A 521 30.32 -5.71 5.83
C LYS A 521 29.13 -6.34 5.13
N GLU A 522 29.42 -6.94 3.98
CA GLU A 522 28.51 -7.76 3.20
C GLU A 522 29.16 -9.09 2.83
N LYS A 523 28.44 -10.19 2.96
CA LYS A 523 28.82 -11.53 2.52
C LYS A 523 27.74 -12.07 1.60
N LYS A 524 28.11 -12.46 0.39
CA LYS A 524 27.22 -13.12 -0.57
C LYS A 524 27.43 -14.64 -0.50
N ILE A 525 26.35 -15.40 -0.39
CA ILE A 525 26.32 -16.86 -0.28
C ILE A 525 25.35 -17.41 -1.32
N THR A 526 25.83 -18.31 -2.18
CA THR A 526 24.95 -19.11 -3.03
C THR A 526 24.43 -20.28 -2.21
N VAL A 527 23.14 -20.29 -1.91
CA VAL A 527 22.49 -21.35 -1.13
C VAL A 527 21.90 -22.38 -2.08
N LEU A 528 22.23 -23.65 -1.82
CA LEU A 528 21.63 -24.80 -2.52
C LEU A 528 20.54 -25.44 -1.65
N PRO A 529 19.61 -26.23 -2.26
CA PRO A 529 18.64 -27.00 -1.49
C PRO A 529 19.32 -27.94 -0.48
N GLY A 530 18.70 -28.09 0.70
CA GLY A 530 19.22 -28.87 1.82
C GLY A 530 19.57 -28.03 3.02
N LYS A 531 20.23 -28.66 4.01
CA LYS A 531 20.68 -28.00 5.24
C LYS A 531 22.19 -27.73 5.18
N HIS A 532 22.57 -26.48 5.29
CA HIS A 532 23.96 -26.01 5.18
C HIS A 532 24.30 -25.05 6.32
N THR A 533 25.58 -25.00 6.68
CA THR A 533 26.13 -24.03 7.66
C THR A 533 27.22 -23.21 6.98
N TYR A 534 27.21 -21.89 7.20
CA TYR A 534 28.10 -20.93 6.56
C TYR A 534 28.83 -20.08 7.59
#